data_dfdec4f9ed53f7869a1c75e3be96f572
#
_entry.id   dfdec4f9ed53f7869a1c75e3be96f572
#
_cell.length_a   1.000
_cell.length_b   1.000
_cell.length_c   1.000
_cell.angle_alpha   90.00
_cell.angle_beta   90.00
_cell.angle_gamma   90.00
#
_symmetry.space_group_name_H-M   'P 1'
#
loop_
_entity.id
_entity.type
_entity.pdbx_description
1 polymer ?
#
loop_
_entity_poly.entity_id
_entity_poly.type
_entity_poly.pdbx_seq_one_letter_code
_entity_poly.pdbx_strand_id
1 'polypeptide(L)'
;MYQNFYRFKEKPFSLTPDPKFLYLSKQYQGALDHMLYGIKQREGFMVIAGDVGTGKTTLCRCLLDRLDKNVEVALILNPMLSDMDLLRNIVQDLRIKPLHATQAVGMIEDNTTGEEITIEFEPSSSSHNDLMHVDLTWINSASKKELIDTLNMFLLDQHEQEKSTVLIID
;
A
#
# COMPACT_ATOMS: atom_id res chain seq x y z
N MET A 1 24.19 2.30 28.22
CA MET A 1 25.57 2.41 28.70
C MET A 1 26.52 3.05 27.71
N TYR A 2 26.77 2.48 26.52
CA TYR A 2 27.69 3.08 25.53
C TYR A 2 27.23 4.44 24.97
N GLN A 3 25.92 4.68 24.84
CA GLN A 3 25.38 5.97 24.37
C GLN A 3 25.89 7.14 25.19
N ASN A 4 25.79 7.05 26.52
CA ASN A 4 26.23 8.13 27.42
C ASN A 4 27.75 8.29 27.40
N PHE A 5 28.46 7.19 27.27
CA PHE A 5 29.92 7.20 27.21
C PHE A 5 30.44 7.91 25.95
N TYR A 6 29.86 7.59 24.77
CA TYR A 6 30.23 8.19 23.49
C TYR A 6 29.41 9.45 23.15
N ARG A 7 28.50 9.88 24.03
CA ARG A 7 27.63 11.04 23.84
C ARG A 7 26.78 10.96 22.55
N PHE A 8 26.35 9.76 22.18
CA PHE A 8 25.46 9.60 21.03
C PHE A 8 24.08 10.16 21.35
N LYS A 9 23.48 10.88 20.42
CA LYS A 9 22.13 11.44 20.54
C LYS A 9 21.07 10.35 20.47
N GLU A 10 21.34 9.27 19.77
CA GLU A 10 20.44 8.11 19.58
C GLU A 10 21.24 6.80 19.50
N LYS A 11 20.57 5.65 19.52
CA LYS A 11 21.22 4.33 19.44
C LYS A 11 21.69 4.06 18.01
N PRO A 12 23.00 4.07 17.71
CA PRO A 12 23.49 3.86 16.34
C PRO A 12 23.37 2.39 15.86
N PHE A 13 23.18 1.45 16.79
CA PHE A 13 23.04 0.02 16.49
C PHE A 13 21.65 -0.45 16.87
N SER A 14 20.70 -0.29 15.93
CA SER A 14 19.37 -0.85 16.04
C SER A 14 19.29 -2.12 15.19
N LEU A 15 18.48 -3.09 15.66
CA LEU A 15 18.16 -4.28 14.86
C LEU A 15 17.27 -3.96 13.67
N THR A 16 16.49 -2.88 13.80
CA THR A 16 15.63 -2.40 12.71
C THR A 16 16.45 -1.47 11.82
N PRO A 17 16.55 -1.74 10.51
CA PRO A 17 17.21 -0.86 9.57
C PRO A 17 16.56 0.54 9.59
N ASP A 18 17.36 1.58 9.81
CA ASP A 18 16.90 2.98 9.76
C ASP A 18 17.54 3.64 8.53
N PRO A 19 16.73 4.13 7.58
CA PRO A 19 17.21 4.80 6.36
C PRO A 19 18.16 5.98 6.62
N LYS A 20 18.06 6.63 7.78
CA LYS A 20 18.95 7.74 8.16
C LYS A 20 20.44 7.36 8.21
N PHE A 21 20.73 6.10 8.52
CA PHE A 21 22.10 5.60 8.64
C PHE A 21 22.61 4.96 7.35
N LEU A 22 21.79 4.96 6.28
CA LEU A 22 22.21 4.42 5.00
C LEU A 22 23.26 5.32 4.36
N TYR A 23 24.47 4.78 4.16
CA TYR A 23 25.48 5.42 3.34
C TYR A 23 25.14 5.19 1.86
N LEU A 24 24.74 6.25 1.19
CA LEU A 24 24.44 6.24 -0.25
C LEU A 24 25.74 6.23 -1.06
N SER A 25 26.30 5.05 -1.29
CA SER A 25 27.38 4.89 -2.27
C SER A 25 26.87 5.20 -3.70
N LYS A 26 27.79 5.42 -4.65
CA LYS A 26 27.41 5.67 -6.06
C LYS A 26 26.55 4.55 -6.63
N GLN A 27 26.81 3.28 -6.23
CA GLN A 27 26.03 2.13 -6.67
C GLN A 27 24.61 2.17 -6.11
N TYR A 28 24.45 2.47 -4.81
CA TYR A 28 23.14 2.60 -4.18
C TYR A 28 22.33 3.75 -4.75
N GLN A 29 22.96 4.90 -4.94
CA GLN A 29 22.31 6.04 -5.57
C GLN A 29 21.86 5.69 -6.98
N GLY A 30 22.72 5.06 -7.78
CA GLY A 30 22.36 4.60 -9.13
C GLY A 30 21.17 3.62 -9.13
N ALA A 31 21.16 2.62 -8.23
CA ALA A 31 20.05 1.69 -8.12
C ALA A 31 18.74 2.39 -7.72
N LEU A 32 18.79 3.33 -6.77
CA LEU A 32 17.62 4.08 -6.34
C LEU A 32 17.09 4.99 -7.45
N ASP A 33 17.99 5.67 -8.18
CA ASP A 33 17.60 6.53 -9.29
C ASP A 33 16.97 5.72 -10.44
N HIS A 34 17.49 4.52 -10.72
CA HIS A 34 16.89 3.60 -11.70
C HIS A 34 15.48 3.16 -11.30
N MET A 35 15.27 2.83 -10.01
CA MET A 35 13.93 2.46 -9.53
C MET A 35 12.95 3.62 -9.63
N LEU A 36 13.34 4.81 -9.18
CA LEU A 36 12.48 6.01 -9.26
C LEU A 36 12.17 6.37 -10.71
N TYR A 37 13.16 6.24 -11.59
CA TYR A 37 12.97 6.47 -13.02
C TYR A 37 12.00 5.46 -13.63
N GLY A 38 12.19 4.15 -13.36
CA GLY A 38 11.31 3.10 -13.89
C GLY A 38 9.86 3.25 -13.40
N ILE A 39 9.64 3.61 -12.13
CA ILE A 39 8.30 3.89 -11.60
C ILE A 39 7.69 5.09 -12.33
N LYS A 40 8.45 6.16 -12.54
CA LYS A 40 7.99 7.35 -13.26
C LYS A 40 7.67 7.06 -14.73
N GLN A 41 8.43 6.18 -15.37
CA GLN A 41 8.18 5.74 -16.75
C GLN A 41 7.11 4.67 -16.85
N ARG A 42 6.56 4.20 -15.71
CA ARG A 42 5.59 3.09 -15.65
C ARG A 42 6.13 1.82 -16.28
N GLU A 43 7.42 1.51 -16.02
CA GLU A 43 7.99 0.24 -16.44
C GLU A 43 7.29 -0.91 -15.71
N GLY A 44 6.96 -1.97 -16.44
CA GLY A 44 6.10 -3.03 -15.92
C GLY A 44 6.78 -3.91 -14.88
N PHE A 45 8.12 -4.02 -14.87
CA PHE A 45 8.82 -4.95 -14.00
C PHE A 45 10.29 -4.55 -13.78
N MET A 46 10.72 -4.50 -12.52
CA MET A 46 12.11 -4.23 -12.14
C MET A 46 12.60 -5.26 -11.14
N VAL A 47 13.84 -5.75 -11.31
CA VAL A 47 14.47 -6.69 -10.39
C VAL A 47 15.74 -6.11 -9.82
N ILE A 48 15.87 -6.19 -8.49
CA ILE A 48 17.09 -5.83 -7.78
C ILE A 48 17.71 -7.10 -7.23
N ALA A 49 18.89 -7.44 -7.76
CA ALA A 49 19.67 -8.58 -7.31
C ALA A 49 20.88 -8.13 -6.50
N GLY A 50 21.26 -8.92 -5.52
CA GLY A 50 22.44 -8.69 -4.69
C GLY A 50 22.53 -9.71 -3.57
N ASP A 51 23.72 -9.85 -2.99
CA ASP A 51 23.99 -10.82 -1.92
C ASP A 51 23.21 -10.50 -0.64
N VAL A 52 23.15 -11.46 0.26
CA VAL A 52 22.57 -11.28 1.59
C VAL A 52 23.38 -10.23 2.35
N GLY A 53 22.67 -9.32 3.04
CA GLY A 53 23.32 -8.26 3.82
C GLY A 53 23.75 -7.02 3.01
N THR A 54 23.54 -6.97 1.69
CA THR A 54 23.87 -5.80 0.86
C THR A 54 22.89 -4.62 1.03
N GLY A 55 21.88 -4.74 1.87
CA GLY A 55 20.96 -3.63 2.19
C GLY A 55 19.80 -3.45 1.20
N LYS A 56 19.38 -4.50 0.47
CA LYS A 56 18.22 -4.44 -0.45
C LYS A 56 16.95 -3.94 0.24
N THR A 57 16.61 -4.51 1.38
CA THR A 57 15.45 -4.08 2.21
C THR A 57 15.58 -2.62 2.64
N THR A 58 16.78 -2.16 2.99
CA THR A 58 17.02 -0.76 3.34
C THR A 58 16.83 0.15 2.12
N LEU A 59 17.26 -0.31 0.94
CA LEU A 59 17.08 0.40 -0.31
C LEU A 59 15.59 0.53 -0.67
N CYS A 60 14.80 -0.55 -0.49
CA CYS A 60 13.34 -0.51 -0.66
C CYS A 60 12.68 0.52 0.27
N ARG A 61 13.10 0.60 1.52
CA ARG A 61 12.59 1.62 2.46
C ARG A 61 12.96 3.03 2.02
N CYS A 62 14.20 3.26 1.56
CA CYS A 62 14.60 4.55 1.01
C CYS A 62 13.84 4.93 -0.26
N LEU A 63 13.45 3.93 -1.07
CA LEU A 63 12.56 4.14 -2.21
C LEU A 63 11.21 4.63 -1.75
N LEU A 64 10.59 3.94 -0.78
CA LEU A 64 9.28 4.31 -0.23
C LEU A 64 9.25 5.74 0.30
N ASP A 65 10.32 6.18 1.00
CA ASP A 65 10.44 7.54 1.53
C ASP A 65 10.56 8.62 0.44
N ARG A 66 10.90 8.22 -0.81
CA ARG A 66 11.11 9.14 -1.95
C ARG A 66 10.04 9.07 -3.01
N LEU A 67 9.07 8.16 -2.88
CA LEU A 67 7.96 8.09 -3.81
C LEU A 67 7.05 9.30 -3.69
N ASP A 68 6.54 9.73 -4.82
CA ASP A 68 5.54 10.81 -4.88
C ASP A 68 4.22 10.35 -4.25
N LYS A 69 3.45 11.29 -3.71
CA LYS A 69 2.13 11.03 -3.11
C LYS A 69 1.09 10.44 -4.08
N ASN A 70 1.38 10.52 -5.37
CA ASN A 70 0.52 9.98 -6.44
C ASN A 70 0.81 8.50 -6.74
N VAL A 71 1.70 7.87 -5.96
CA VAL A 71 2.04 6.46 -6.11
C VAL A 71 1.45 5.68 -4.95
N GLU A 72 0.51 4.79 -5.25
CA GLU A 72 -0.02 3.84 -4.29
C GLU A 72 0.92 2.62 -4.22
N VAL A 73 1.22 2.16 -3.02
CA VAL A 73 2.21 1.09 -2.83
C VAL A 73 1.64 -0.06 -2.02
N ALA A 74 1.80 -1.28 -2.54
CA ALA A 74 1.67 -2.50 -1.75
C ALA A 74 3.06 -3.09 -1.48
N LEU A 75 3.35 -3.43 -0.23
CA LEU A 75 4.64 -3.96 0.20
C LEU A 75 4.51 -5.36 0.79
N ILE A 76 4.99 -6.36 0.09
CA ILE A 76 4.99 -7.75 0.53
C ILE A 76 6.37 -8.12 1.07
N LEU A 77 6.46 -8.27 2.38
CA LEU A 77 7.71 -8.63 3.09
C LEU A 77 7.92 -10.14 3.20
N ASN A 78 6.91 -10.94 2.93
CA ASN A 78 7.01 -12.40 2.95
C ASN A 78 6.44 -12.99 1.67
N PRO A 79 7.28 -13.31 0.68
CA PRO A 79 6.80 -13.88 -0.60
C PRO A 79 6.40 -15.37 -0.50
N MET A 80 6.66 -16.03 0.64
CA MET A 80 6.32 -17.46 0.87
C MET A 80 4.84 -17.66 1.26
N LEU A 81 3.97 -16.81 0.75
CA LEU A 81 2.52 -16.89 0.97
C LEU A 81 1.85 -17.77 -0.07
N SER A 82 0.65 -18.27 0.26
CA SER A 82 -0.22 -18.84 -0.76
C SER A 82 -0.65 -17.73 -1.73
N ASP A 83 -1.06 -18.12 -2.94
CA ASP A 83 -1.57 -17.18 -3.95
C ASP A 83 -2.79 -16.38 -3.45
N MET A 84 -3.65 -17.01 -2.63
CA MET A 84 -4.78 -16.34 -1.98
C MET A 84 -4.34 -15.32 -0.94
N ASP A 85 -3.38 -15.68 -0.09
CA ASP A 85 -2.90 -14.77 0.96
C ASP A 85 -2.10 -13.62 0.36
N LEU A 86 -1.38 -13.86 -0.73
CA LEU A 86 -0.71 -12.80 -1.48
C LEU A 86 -1.72 -11.78 -2.02
N LEU A 87 -2.80 -12.24 -2.66
CA LEU A 87 -3.86 -11.36 -3.16
C LEU A 87 -4.53 -10.58 -2.01
N ARG A 88 -4.84 -11.25 -0.90
CA ARG A 88 -5.40 -10.58 0.29
C ARG A 88 -4.50 -9.48 0.81
N ASN A 89 -3.20 -9.75 0.93
CA ASN A 89 -2.24 -8.76 1.40
C ASN A 89 -2.13 -7.56 0.44
N ILE A 90 -2.12 -7.79 -0.87
CA ILE A 90 -2.10 -6.71 -1.86
C ILE A 90 -3.34 -5.82 -1.71
N VAL A 91 -4.54 -6.43 -1.67
CA VAL A 91 -5.81 -5.72 -1.54
C VAL A 91 -5.88 -4.96 -0.21
N GLN A 92 -5.34 -5.55 0.87
CA GLN A 92 -5.27 -4.94 2.19
C GLN A 92 -4.32 -3.75 2.22
N ASP A 93 -3.10 -3.88 1.68
CA ASP A 93 -2.09 -2.82 1.66
C ASP A 93 -2.55 -1.61 0.84
N LEU A 94 -3.19 -1.87 -0.31
CA LEU A 94 -3.78 -0.85 -1.16
C LEU A 94 -5.09 -0.28 -0.59
N ARG A 95 -5.59 -0.78 0.54
CA ARG A 95 -6.83 -0.36 1.22
C ARG A 95 -8.05 -0.35 0.29
N ILE A 96 -8.15 -1.35 -0.58
CA ILE A 96 -9.21 -1.44 -1.57
C ILE A 96 -10.53 -1.80 -0.89
N LYS A 97 -11.62 -1.08 -1.25
CA LYS A 97 -12.96 -1.35 -0.76
C LYS A 97 -13.64 -2.44 -1.60
N PRO A 98 -14.55 -3.25 -1.03
CA PRO A 98 -15.28 -4.26 -1.80
C PRO A 98 -16.16 -3.61 -2.87
N LEU A 99 -16.27 -4.30 -4.01
CA LEU A 99 -17.05 -3.83 -5.16
C LEU A 99 -18.53 -3.58 -4.82
N HIS A 100 -19.08 -4.35 -3.87
CA HIS A 100 -20.47 -4.28 -3.44
C HIS A 100 -20.76 -3.19 -2.39
N ALA A 101 -19.75 -2.54 -1.84
CA ALA A 101 -19.95 -1.44 -0.88
C ALA A 101 -20.51 -0.16 -1.52
N THR A 102 -20.46 -0.07 -2.85
CA THR A 102 -20.99 1.09 -3.60
C THR A 102 -22.50 0.97 -3.88
N GLN A 103 -23.14 -0.18 -3.57
CA GLN A 103 -24.56 -0.43 -3.81
C GLN A 103 -25.34 -0.89 -2.57
N ALA A 104 -24.92 -0.50 -1.38
CA ALA A 104 -25.83 -0.58 -0.24
C ALA A 104 -26.80 0.62 -0.28
N VAL A 105 -27.64 0.64 -1.28
CA VAL A 105 -28.92 1.36 -1.21
C VAL A 105 -29.75 0.58 -0.19
N GLY A 106 -29.79 1.04 1.04
CA GLY A 106 -30.63 0.48 2.07
C GLY A 106 -32.09 0.73 1.68
N MET A 107 -32.76 -0.27 1.11
CA MET A 107 -34.22 -0.27 1.06
C MET A 107 -34.71 -0.49 2.49
N ILE A 108 -35.13 0.57 3.14
CA ILE A 108 -35.92 0.48 4.37
C ILE A 108 -37.37 0.55 3.92
N GLU A 109 -38.07 -0.58 3.95
CA GLU A 109 -39.52 -0.61 3.84
C GLU A 109 -40.09 0.04 5.11
N ASP A 110 -40.63 1.24 4.96
CA ASP A 110 -41.48 1.81 6.01
C ASP A 110 -42.85 1.14 5.96
N ASN A 111 -43.12 0.27 6.92
CA ASN A 111 -44.35 -0.49 7.04
C ASN A 111 -45.59 0.37 7.33
N THR A 112 -45.52 1.70 7.28
CA THR A 112 -46.65 2.59 7.65
C THR A 112 -47.27 3.33 6.46
N THR A 113 -46.58 3.60 5.37
CA THR A 113 -47.10 4.45 4.28
C THR A 113 -46.90 3.93 2.87
N GLY A 114 -46.09 2.89 2.64
CA GLY A 114 -45.89 2.29 1.32
C GLY A 114 -45.20 3.18 0.28
N GLU A 115 -44.54 4.22 0.70
CA GLU A 115 -43.73 5.10 -0.17
C GLU A 115 -42.23 4.69 -0.13
N GLU A 116 -41.63 4.48 -1.30
CA GLU A 116 -40.19 4.24 -1.45
C GLU A 116 -39.42 5.53 -1.18
N ILE A 117 -38.72 5.60 -0.05
CA ILE A 117 -37.81 6.70 0.25
C ILE A 117 -36.41 6.31 -0.20
N THR A 118 -35.96 6.95 -1.27
CA THR A 118 -34.54 6.84 -1.71
C THR A 118 -33.70 7.77 -0.86
N ILE A 119 -32.90 7.22 0.05
CA ILE A 119 -31.94 8.02 0.83
C ILE A 119 -30.62 7.99 0.08
N GLU A 120 -30.29 9.08 -0.60
CA GLU A 120 -28.95 9.34 -1.10
C GLU A 120 -28.05 9.75 0.06
N PHE A 121 -27.09 8.92 0.44
CA PHE A 121 -26.02 9.30 1.36
C PHE A 121 -24.98 10.12 0.60
N GLU A 122 -25.05 11.43 0.68
CA GLU A 122 -23.90 12.26 0.32
C GLU A 122 -22.78 12.06 1.34
N PRO A 123 -21.53 11.81 0.91
CA PRO A 123 -20.40 11.78 1.82
C PRO A 123 -20.14 13.21 2.31
N SER A 124 -20.57 13.52 3.53
CA SER A 124 -20.28 14.79 4.18
C SER A 124 -18.78 15.01 4.28
N SER A 125 -18.32 16.04 3.58
CA SER A 125 -16.98 16.60 3.71
C SER A 125 -16.81 17.20 5.09
N SER A 126 -16.15 16.52 6.01
CA SER A 126 -15.52 17.19 7.15
C SER A 126 -14.49 16.31 7.86
N SER A 127 -13.33 16.91 8.02
CA SER A 127 -12.25 16.65 8.98
C SER A 127 -11.30 15.47 8.75
N HIS A 128 -10.10 15.86 8.41
CA HIS A 128 -8.81 15.18 8.61
C HIS A 128 -8.72 14.65 10.06
N ASN A 129 -9.05 13.40 10.31
CA ASN A 129 -8.53 12.56 11.40
C ASN A 129 -9.35 11.28 11.66
N ASP A 130 -10.19 10.84 10.76
CA ASP A 130 -10.72 9.48 10.85
C ASP A 130 -9.74 8.51 10.18
N LEU A 131 -8.96 7.80 11.01
CA LEU A 131 -8.43 6.49 10.70
C LEU A 131 -9.63 5.60 10.37
N MET A 132 -10.09 5.66 9.12
CA MET A 132 -11.12 4.79 8.60
C MET A 132 -10.64 3.36 8.82
N HIS A 133 -11.22 2.68 9.80
CA HIS A 133 -11.22 1.24 9.87
C HIS A 133 -11.81 0.74 8.55
N VAL A 134 -10.93 0.44 7.59
CA VAL A 134 -11.34 -0.32 6.41
C VAL A 134 -11.83 -1.64 6.98
N ASP A 135 -13.11 -1.94 6.80
CA ASP A 135 -13.66 -3.22 7.22
C ASP A 135 -13.02 -4.32 6.36
N LEU A 136 -12.00 -4.96 6.91
CA LEU A 136 -11.21 -5.99 6.23
C LEU A 136 -11.85 -7.37 6.35
N THR A 137 -13.01 -7.48 7.00
CA THR A 137 -13.68 -8.78 7.21
C THR A 137 -14.07 -9.43 5.89
N TRP A 138 -14.45 -8.64 4.88
CA TRP A 138 -14.80 -9.14 3.56
C TRP A 138 -13.64 -9.84 2.83
N ILE A 139 -12.39 -9.35 3.02
CA ILE A 139 -11.18 -9.91 2.37
C ILE A 139 -10.98 -11.38 2.74
N ASN A 140 -11.29 -11.74 3.99
CA ASN A 140 -11.13 -13.10 4.47
C ASN A 140 -12.20 -14.06 3.89
N SER A 141 -13.38 -13.57 3.60
CA SER A 141 -14.48 -14.33 3.03
C SER A 141 -14.52 -14.30 1.50
N ALA A 142 -13.82 -13.36 0.86
CA ALA A 142 -13.82 -13.18 -0.58
C ALA A 142 -13.17 -14.36 -1.31
N SER A 143 -13.77 -14.73 -2.43
CA SER A 143 -13.19 -15.69 -3.37
C SER A 143 -12.01 -15.09 -4.14
N LYS A 144 -11.15 -15.94 -4.70
CA LYS A 144 -10.03 -15.51 -5.54
C LYS A 144 -10.48 -14.62 -6.69
N LYS A 145 -11.62 -14.94 -7.30
CA LYS A 145 -12.18 -14.17 -8.40
C LYS A 145 -12.58 -12.78 -7.94
N GLU A 146 -13.29 -12.66 -6.83
CA GLU A 146 -13.72 -11.36 -6.28
C GLU A 146 -12.52 -10.46 -5.94
N LEU A 147 -11.46 -11.02 -5.35
CA LEU A 147 -10.25 -10.26 -5.06
C LEU A 147 -9.58 -9.74 -6.34
N ILE A 148 -9.50 -10.58 -7.39
CA ILE A 148 -8.92 -10.18 -8.68
C ILE A 148 -9.78 -9.12 -9.36
N ASP A 149 -11.10 -9.30 -9.39
CA ASP A 149 -12.02 -8.37 -10.02
C ASP A 149 -11.96 -7.00 -9.31
N THR A 150 -11.94 -6.99 -7.98
CA THR A 150 -11.82 -5.78 -7.17
C THR A 150 -10.47 -5.08 -7.38
N LEU A 151 -9.37 -5.84 -7.45
CA LEU A 151 -8.05 -5.30 -7.75
C LEU A 151 -7.99 -4.68 -9.16
N ASN A 152 -8.56 -5.36 -10.16
CA ASN A 152 -8.61 -4.83 -11.52
C ASN A 152 -9.39 -3.51 -11.61
N MET A 153 -10.55 -3.43 -10.94
CA MET A 153 -11.33 -2.19 -10.89
C MET A 153 -10.55 -1.05 -10.23
N PHE A 154 -9.87 -1.35 -9.13
CA PHE A 154 -9.00 -0.38 -8.46
C PHE A 154 -7.90 0.13 -9.39
N LEU A 155 -7.20 -0.78 -10.10
CA LEU A 155 -6.12 -0.39 -11.01
C LEU A 155 -6.62 0.45 -12.18
N LEU A 156 -7.83 0.19 -12.69
CA LEU A 156 -8.47 1.01 -13.72
C LEU A 156 -8.79 2.41 -13.19
N ASP A 157 -9.36 2.51 -11.99
CA ASP A 157 -9.63 3.80 -11.35
C ASP A 157 -8.35 4.61 -11.10
N GLN A 158 -7.28 3.97 -10.62
CA GLN A 158 -5.98 4.61 -10.46
C GLN A 158 -5.41 5.11 -11.80
N HIS A 159 -5.62 4.34 -12.87
CA HIS A 159 -5.18 4.73 -14.21
C HIS A 159 -5.94 5.97 -14.73
N GLU A 160 -7.26 6.01 -14.52
CA GLU A 160 -8.10 7.17 -14.88
C GLU A 160 -7.73 8.44 -14.11
N GLN A 161 -7.29 8.28 -12.85
CA GLN A 161 -6.79 9.37 -12.00
C GLN A 161 -5.33 9.76 -12.28
N GLU A 162 -4.70 9.18 -13.30
CA GLU A 162 -3.27 9.35 -13.64
C GLU A 162 -2.30 8.95 -12.53
N LYS A 163 -2.76 8.21 -11.53
CA LYS A 163 -1.93 7.67 -10.45
C LYS A 163 -1.19 6.42 -10.89
N SER A 164 -0.15 6.08 -10.16
CA SER A 164 0.63 4.86 -10.38
C SER A 164 0.47 3.92 -9.18
N THR A 165 0.41 2.63 -9.45
CA THR A 165 0.40 1.59 -8.40
C THR A 165 1.66 0.74 -8.52
N VAL A 166 2.36 0.55 -7.41
CA VAL A 166 3.61 -0.21 -7.35
C VAL A 166 3.47 -1.34 -6.34
N LEU A 167 3.79 -2.55 -6.77
CA LEU A 167 3.92 -3.71 -5.89
C LEU A 167 5.41 -3.98 -5.65
N ILE A 168 5.81 -3.95 -4.38
CA ILE A 168 7.17 -4.28 -3.95
C ILE A 168 7.12 -5.62 -3.23
N ILE A 169 7.98 -6.55 -3.65
CA ILE A 169 8.15 -7.86 -3.02
C ILE A 169 9.60 -7.97 -2.56
N ASP A 170 9.84 -8.07 -1.24
CA ASP A 170 11.17 -8.14 -0.60
C ASP A 170 11.40 -9.49 0.08
#